data_97c630c8571f0503375fd76f344f84f8
#
_entry.id   97c630c8571f0503375fd76f344f84f8
#
_cell.length_a   1.000
_cell.length_b   1.000
_cell.length_c   1.000
_cell.angle_alpha   90.00
_cell.angle_beta   90.00
_cell.angle_gamma   90.00
#
_symmetry.space_group_name_H-M   'P 1'
#
loop_
_entity.id
_entity.type
_entity.pdbx_description
1 polymer ?
#
loop_
_entity_poly.entity_id
_entity_poly.type
_entity_poly.pdbx_seq_one_letter_code
_entity_poly.pdbx_strand_id
1 'polypeptide(L)'
;MKEQLYTIPLNDAVNAQDECPFCFIHRSIEQDLLDFVLGSGSSYMEADIREQTDKAGFCRYHFQKMFDYGNTLGNAWILKTHYQRMIREMQQEFASFRPGKSSLLGKFKKVEGNENTIGMWVRAKEDSCYICSQYKDTYCLLYTSDAADE
;
A
#
# COMPACT_ATOMS: atom_id res chain seq x y z
N MET A 1 22.37 -7.35 28.53
CA MET A 1 20.93 -7.51 28.25
C MET A 1 20.79 -8.44 27.07
N LYS A 2 19.89 -9.42 27.09
CA LYS A 2 19.59 -10.19 25.88
C LYS A 2 18.84 -9.25 24.94
N GLU A 3 19.42 -8.98 23.79
CA GLU A 3 18.76 -8.21 22.74
C GLU A 3 17.56 -8.98 22.24
N GLN A 4 16.39 -8.37 22.33
CA GLN A 4 15.15 -8.98 21.83
C GLN A 4 14.91 -8.42 20.42
N LEU A 5 14.38 -9.25 19.52
CA LEU A 5 14.20 -8.90 18.10
C LEU A 5 13.47 -7.57 17.87
N TYR A 6 12.50 -7.25 18.72
CA TYR A 6 11.72 -6.01 18.62
C TYR A 6 12.45 -4.77 19.14
N THR A 7 13.57 -4.93 19.91
CA THR A 7 14.37 -3.80 20.37
C THR A 7 15.46 -3.40 19.37
N ILE A 8 15.76 -4.22 18.36
CA ILE A 8 16.78 -3.94 17.35
C ILE A 8 16.51 -2.62 16.62
N PRO A 9 15.33 -2.36 16.03
CA PRO A 9 15.07 -1.11 15.33
C PRO A 9 15.19 0.13 16.23
N LEU A 10 14.84 -0.01 17.51
CA LEU A 10 14.96 1.07 18.48
C LEU A 10 16.43 1.36 18.81
N ASN A 11 17.21 0.31 19.04
CA ASN A 11 18.65 0.44 19.30
C ASN A 11 19.38 1.04 18.10
N ASP A 12 19.05 0.60 16.89
CA ASP A 12 19.61 1.12 15.65
C ASP A 12 19.27 2.61 15.47
N ALA A 13 18.04 3.01 15.76
CA ALA A 13 17.62 4.40 15.68
C ALA A 13 18.35 5.31 16.67
N VAL A 14 18.61 4.81 17.90
CA VAL A 14 19.37 5.56 18.90
C VAL A 14 20.84 5.65 18.51
N ASN A 15 21.41 4.56 17.99
CA ASN A 15 22.81 4.49 17.60
C ASN A 15 23.12 5.27 16.31
N ALA A 16 22.13 5.46 15.44
CA ALA A 16 22.27 6.22 14.19
C ALA A 16 22.57 7.71 14.42
N GLN A 17 22.32 8.24 15.63
CA GLN A 17 22.52 9.66 15.96
C GLN A 17 21.80 10.61 14.98
N ASP A 18 20.67 10.16 14.43
CA ASP A 18 19.80 10.98 13.58
C ASP A 18 19.07 12.04 14.43
N GLU A 19 18.71 13.16 13.84
CA GLU A 19 17.96 14.23 14.53
C GLU A 19 16.64 13.73 15.14
N CYS A 20 16.04 12.71 14.52
CA CYS A 20 14.77 12.12 14.96
C CYS A 20 14.82 10.59 14.88
N PRO A 21 14.93 9.88 15.99
CA PRO A 21 14.91 8.41 15.99
C PRO A 21 13.66 7.80 15.36
N PHE A 22 12.49 8.41 15.59
CA PHE A 22 11.24 7.93 14.98
C PHE A 22 11.23 8.11 13.46
N CYS A 23 11.80 9.21 12.98
CA CYS A 23 11.96 9.43 11.54
C CYS A 23 12.96 8.44 10.93
N PHE A 24 13.97 8.04 11.65
CA PHE A 24 14.90 7.00 11.26
C PHE A 24 14.17 5.66 11.11
N ILE A 25 13.43 5.22 12.13
CA ILE A 25 12.64 3.98 12.10
C ILE A 25 11.67 3.99 10.91
N HIS A 26 10.99 5.11 10.71
CA HIS A 26 10.06 5.27 9.58
C HIS A 26 10.75 5.01 8.24
N ARG A 27 11.90 5.63 8.00
CA ARG A 27 12.66 5.46 6.77
C ARG A 27 13.22 4.04 6.62
N SER A 28 13.67 3.42 7.71
CA SER A 28 14.17 2.04 7.70
C SER A 28 13.08 1.06 7.33
N ILE A 29 11.92 1.11 7.98
CA ILE A 29 10.78 0.22 7.66
C ILE A 29 10.36 0.39 6.19
N GLU A 30 10.26 1.63 5.72
CA GLU A 30 9.88 1.89 4.33
C GLU A 30 10.90 1.31 3.35
N GLN A 31 12.20 1.47 3.64
CA GLN A 31 13.28 0.91 2.82
C GLN A 31 13.27 -0.62 2.84
N ASP A 32 13.12 -1.23 4.01
CA ASP A 32 13.05 -2.69 4.17
C ASP A 32 11.87 -3.28 3.37
N LEU A 33 10.72 -2.60 3.34
CA LEU A 33 9.57 -3.02 2.54
C LEU A 33 9.84 -2.92 1.03
N LEU A 34 10.56 -1.89 0.59
CA LEU A 34 10.98 -1.77 -0.80
C LEU A 34 12.02 -2.84 -1.16
N ASP A 35 12.98 -3.09 -0.27
CA ASP A 35 14.00 -4.14 -0.43
C ASP A 35 13.37 -5.53 -0.44
N PHE A 36 12.34 -5.76 0.37
CA PHE A 36 11.58 -7.00 0.36
C PHE A 36 10.91 -7.22 -1.00
N VAL A 37 10.24 -6.21 -1.54
CA VAL A 37 9.52 -6.35 -2.81
C VAL A 37 10.45 -6.40 -4.01
N LEU A 38 11.45 -5.49 -4.08
CA LEU A 38 12.25 -5.24 -5.29
C LEU A 38 13.71 -5.67 -5.16
N GLY A 39 14.15 -6.06 -3.97
CA GLY A 39 15.53 -6.41 -3.69
C GLY A 39 15.98 -7.72 -4.32
N SER A 40 17.16 -8.18 -3.94
CA SER A 40 17.79 -9.39 -4.49
C SER A 40 17.02 -10.68 -4.23
N GLY A 41 16.16 -10.71 -3.20
CA GLY A 41 15.26 -11.83 -2.91
C GLY A 41 14.15 -12.00 -3.94
N SER A 42 13.90 -10.97 -4.76
CA SER A 42 12.92 -11.01 -5.86
C SER A 42 11.52 -11.44 -5.44
N SER A 43 11.05 -11.01 -4.25
CA SER A 43 9.73 -11.41 -3.73
C SER A 43 8.59 -11.06 -4.68
N TYR A 44 8.78 -10.09 -5.57
CA TYR A 44 7.83 -9.80 -6.66
C TYR A 44 7.58 -10.98 -7.61
N MET A 45 8.40 -12.03 -7.57
CA MET A 45 8.22 -13.25 -8.36
C MET A 45 7.29 -14.26 -7.65
N GLU A 46 7.11 -14.14 -6.34
CA GLU A 46 6.29 -15.05 -5.56
C GLU A 46 4.80 -14.79 -5.77
N ALA A 47 4.01 -15.86 -5.87
CA ALA A 47 2.62 -15.76 -6.28
C ALA A 47 1.74 -15.00 -5.27
N ASP A 48 1.97 -15.20 -3.99
CA ASP A 48 1.23 -14.55 -2.89
C ASP A 48 1.55 -13.06 -2.80
N ILE A 49 2.81 -12.68 -2.93
CA ILE A 49 3.23 -11.26 -2.96
C ILE A 49 2.68 -10.57 -4.20
N ARG A 50 2.71 -11.25 -5.34
CA ARG A 50 2.11 -10.71 -6.58
C ARG A 50 0.61 -10.51 -6.45
N GLU A 51 -0.10 -11.46 -5.84
CA GLU A 51 -1.53 -11.30 -5.64
C GLU A 51 -1.85 -10.08 -4.76
N GLN A 52 -1.09 -9.89 -3.68
CA GLN A 52 -1.24 -8.76 -2.78
C GLN A 52 -0.91 -7.43 -3.47
N THR A 53 0.22 -7.36 -4.18
CA THR A 53 0.63 -6.15 -4.91
C THR A 53 -0.30 -5.83 -6.08
N ASP A 54 -0.79 -6.86 -6.80
CA ASP A 54 -1.78 -6.70 -7.87
C ASP A 54 -3.11 -6.16 -7.37
N LYS A 55 -3.53 -6.58 -6.18
CA LYS A 55 -4.77 -6.13 -5.54
C LYS A 55 -4.67 -4.71 -5.02
N ALA A 56 -3.64 -4.44 -4.23
CA ALA A 56 -3.48 -3.17 -3.53
C ALA A 56 -2.93 -2.06 -4.44
N GLY A 57 -2.03 -2.40 -5.37
CA GLY A 57 -1.29 -1.40 -6.12
C GLY A 57 -0.35 -0.59 -5.24
N PHE A 58 0.00 0.59 -5.72
CA PHE A 58 0.92 1.50 -5.04
C PHE A 58 0.45 2.94 -5.18
N CYS A 59 0.53 3.72 -4.13
CA CYS A 59 0.26 5.15 -4.20
C CYS A 59 1.35 5.88 -4.99
N ARG A 60 1.07 7.10 -5.42
CA ARG A 60 1.99 7.91 -6.24
C ARG A 60 3.39 8.04 -5.61
N TYR A 61 3.45 8.21 -4.29
CA TYR A 61 4.71 8.36 -3.56
C TYR A 61 5.56 7.08 -3.63
N HIS A 62 4.97 5.92 -3.29
CA HIS A 62 5.69 4.65 -3.35
C HIS A 62 6.00 4.20 -4.78
N PHE A 63 5.18 4.60 -5.73
CA PHE A 63 5.48 4.38 -7.14
C PHE A 63 6.78 5.09 -7.57
N GLN A 64 6.95 6.35 -7.14
CA GLN A 64 8.18 7.09 -7.40
C GLN A 64 9.37 6.41 -6.74
N LYS A 65 9.24 6.00 -5.48
CA LYS A 65 10.31 5.29 -4.77
C LYS A 65 10.70 3.97 -5.42
N MET A 66 9.73 3.20 -5.91
CA MET A 66 9.99 1.97 -6.66
C MET A 66 10.75 2.24 -7.97
N PHE A 67 10.42 3.33 -8.65
CA PHE A 67 11.13 3.75 -9.85
C PHE A 67 12.58 4.14 -9.52
N ASP A 68 12.79 4.94 -8.47
CA ASP A 68 14.10 5.42 -8.02
C ASP A 68 14.96 4.27 -7.47
N TYR A 69 14.34 3.20 -6.97
CA TYR A 69 15.02 1.96 -6.55
C TYR A 69 15.80 1.28 -7.67
N GLY A 70 15.38 1.45 -8.91
CA GLY A 70 16.14 1.06 -10.09
C GLY A 70 15.96 -0.38 -10.55
N ASN A 71 15.15 -1.22 -9.88
CA ASN A 71 14.84 -2.57 -10.38
C ASN A 71 13.79 -2.51 -11.49
N THR A 72 14.24 -2.23 -12.71
CA THR A 72 13.37 -2.07 -13.89
C THR A 72 12.55 -3.32 -14.18
N LEU A 73 13.15 -4.52 -14.04
CA LEU A 73 12.46 -5.78 -14.31
C LEU A 73 11.34 -6.02 -13.29
N GLY A 74 11.64 -5.88 -12.00
CA GLY A 74 10.67 -6.01 -10.93
C GLY A 74 9.50 -5.04 -11.09
N ASN A 75 9.81 -3.78 -11.35
CA ASN A 75 8.79 -2.75 -11.62
C ASN A 75 7.91 -3.11 -12.82
N ALA A 76 8.50 -3.53 -13.94
CA ALA A 76 7.74 -3.89 -15.13
C ALA A 76 6.80 -5.08 -14.88
N TRP A 77 7.24 -6.10 -14.14
CA TRP A 77 6.43 -7.25 -13.78
C TRP A 77 5.25 -6.88 -12.89
N ILE A 78 5.52 -6.16 -11.79
CA ILE A 78 4.49 -5.70 -10.86
C ILE A 78 3.45 -4.85 -11.59
N LEU A 79 3.89 -3.88 -12.38
CA LEU A 79 3.00 -3.01 -13.13
C LEU A 79 2.14 -3.75 -14.14
N LYS A 80 2.75 -4.68 -14.88
CA LYS A 80 2.03 -5.48 -15.87
C LYS A 80 0.87 -6.23 -15.22
N THR A 81 1.11 -6.94 -14.13
CA THR A 81 0.09 -7.79 -13.50
C THR A 81 -0.96 -6.95 -12.76
N HIS A 82 -0.55 -5.88 -12.09
CA HIS A 82 -1.44 -4.92 -11.44
C HIS A 82 -2.40 -4.27 -12.46
N TYR A 83 -1.89 -3.74 -13.58
CA TYR A 83 -2.74 -3.12 -14.59
C TYR A 83 -3.64 -4.13 -15.29
N GLN A 84 -3.17 -5.35 -15.53
CA GLN A 84 -4.03 -6.42 -16.07
C GLN A 84 -5.20 -6.73 -15.14
N ARG A 85 -4.98 -6.76 -13.83
CA ARG A 85 -6.03 -6.92 -12.83
C ARG A 85 -6.97 -5.73 -12.82
N MET A 86 -6.44 -4.51 -12.75
CA MET A 86 -7.21 -3.27 -12.72
C MET A 86 -8.11 -3.12 -13.93
N ILE A 87 -7.61 -3.47 -15.13
CA ILE A 87 -8.42 -3.44 -16.37
C ILE A 87 -9.59 -4.42 -16.29
N ARG A 88 -9.36 -5.65 -15.79
CA ARG A 88 -10.45 -6.64 -15.63
C ARG A 88 -11.51 -6.17 -14.63
N GLU A 89 -11.09 -5.67 -13.48
CA GLU A 89 -11.99 -5.15 -12.47
C GLU A 89 -12.80 -3.96 -13.02
N MET A 90 -12.15 -3.03 -13.69
CA MET A 90 -12.81 -1.88 -14.33
C MET A 90 -13.83 -2.30 -15.37
N GLN A 91 -13.52 -3.28 -16.21
CA GLN A 91 -14.46 -3.82 -17.19
C GLN A 91 -15.71 -4.42 -16.53
N GLN A 92 -15.55 -5.11 -15.40
CA GLN A 92 -16.65 -5.66 -14.62
C GLN A 92 -17.54 -4.55 -14.02
N GLU A 93 -16.92 -3.53 -13.44
CA GLU A 93 -17.63 -2.38 -12.88
C GLU A 93 -18.40 -1.61 -13.95
N PHE A 94 -17.81 -1.38 -15.12
CA PHE A 94 -18.50 -0.75 -16.24
C PHE A 94 -19.64 -1.60 -16.81
N ALA A 95 -19.46 -2.93 -16.88
CA ALA A 95 -20.51 -3.84 -17.35
C ALA A 95 -21.73 -3.86 -16.39
N SER A 96 -21.48 -3.69 -15.09
CA SER A 96 -22.53 -3.63 -14.06
C SER A 96 -23.18 -2.26 -13.93
N PHE A 97 -22.56 -1.22 -14.47
CA PHE A 97 -23.01 0.15 -14.33
C PHE A 97 -24.39 0.37 -14.95
N ARG A 98 -25.34 0.87 -14.17
CA ARG A 98 -26.66 1.31 -14.62
C ARG A 98 -26.76 2.81 -14.36
N PRO A 99 -26.80 3.65 -15.42
CA PRO A 99 -26.99 5.08 -15.21
C PRO A 99 -28.34 5.30 -14.52
N GLY A 100 -28.29 5.97 -13.36
CA GLY A 100 -29.52 6.34 -12.65
C GLY A 100 -30.41 7.18 -13.56
N LYS A 101 -31.72 6.87 -13.62
CA LYS A 101 -32.68 7.71 -14.34
C LYS A 101 -32.67 9.09 -13.68
N SER A 102 -32.14 10.09 -14.38
CA SER A 102 -32.20 11.49 -13.95
C SER A 102 -33.68 11.90 -13.92
N SER A 103 -34.31 11.85 -12.77
CA SER A 103 -35.60 12.46 -12.53
C SER A 103 -35.43 13.97 -12.58
N LEU A 104 -36.09 14.65 -13.50
CA LEU A 104 -36.07 16.12 -13.59
C LEU A 104 -36.55 16.81 -12.31
N LEU A 105 -37.26 16.10 -11.44
CA LEU A 105 -37.70 16.55 -10.10
C LEU A 105 -36.62 16.42 -9.01
N GLY A 106 -35.50 15.73 -9.27
CA GLY A 106 -34.40 15.54 -8.30
C GLY A 106 -33.47 16.72 -8.17
N LYS A 107 -33.57 17.76 -8.99
CA LYS A 107 -32.67 18.92 -8.97
C LYS A 107 -32.76 19.78 -7.68
N PHE A 108 -33.74 19.57 -6.83
CA PHE A 108 -33.95 20.34 -5.58
C PHE A 108 -33.67 19.55 -4.29
N LYS A 109 -33.40 18.28 -4.35
CA LYS A 109 -32.89 17.53 -3.19
C LYS A 109 -31.39 17.40 -3.32
N LYS A 110 -30.65 18.02 -2.40
CA LYS A 110 -29.23 17.77 -2.16
C LYS A 110 -29.11 16.26 -1.96
N VAL A 111 -28.67 15.53 -3.00
CA VAL A 111 -28.45 14.10 -2.94
C VAL A 111 -27.17 13.92 -2.15
N GLU A 112 -27.30 13.69 -0.85
CA GLU A 112 -26.24 13.05 -0.08
C GLU A 112 -25.95 11.71 -0.74
N GLY A 113 -24.80 11.66 -1.43
CA GLY A 113 -23.98 10.50 -1.62
C GLY A 113 -24.63 9.19 -2.06
N ASN A 114 -25.35 9.14 -3.18
CA ASN A 114 -25.45 7.87 -3.89
C ASN A 114 -24.21 7.75 -4.80
N GLU A 115 -23.06 7.44 -4.19
CA GLU A 115 -21.86 7.13 -4.95
C GLU A 115 -22.17 5.92 -5.82
N ASN A 116 -21.99 6.06 -7.11
CA ASN A 116 -22.14 4.92 -8.01
C ASN A 116 -21.01 3.91 -7.73
N THR A 117 -21.23 2.65 -8.05
CA THR A 117 -20.27 1.56 -7.83
C THR A 117 -18.89 1.87 -8.40
N ILE A 118 -18.81 2.54 -9.54
CA ILE A 118 -17.57 2.98 -10.18
C ILE A 118 -16.84 4.00 -9.31
N GLY A 119 -17.53 5.00 -8.78
CA GLY A 119 -16.92 6.00 -7.88
C GLY A 119 -16.35 5.39 -6.63
N MET A 120 -17.06 4.45 -6.02
CA MET A 120 -16.57 3.70 -4.86
C MET A 120 -15.33 2.86 -5.20
N TRP A 121 -15.33 2.18 -6.35
CA TRP A 121 -14.20 1.40 -6.82
C TRP A 121 -12.97 2.28 -7.07
N VAL A 122 -13.13 3.43 -7.73
CA VAL A 122 -12.02 4.39 -7.97
C VAL A 122 -11.42 4.83 -6.65
N ARG A 123 -12.23 5.29 -5.69
CA ARG A 123 -11.73 5.72 -4.37
C ARG A 123 -11.00 4.59 -3.63
N ALA A 124 -11.58 3.38 -3.64
CA ALA A 124 -10.95 2.23 -3.02
C ALA A 124 -9.56 1.95 -3.63
N LYS A 125 -9.37 2.21 -4.93
CA LYS A 125 -8.08 2.06 -5.60
C LYS A 125 -7.12 3.21 -5.29
N GLU A 126 -7.61 4.45 -5.22
CA GLU A 126 -6.79 5.61 -4.86
C GLU A 126 -6.26 5.53 -3.44
N ASP A 127 -7.04 4.99 -2.50
CA ASP A 127 -6.69 4.84 -1.09
C ASP A 127 -5.86 3.58 -0.81
N SER A 128 -5.68 2.69 -1.80
CA SER A 128 -4.95 1.44 -1.61
C SER A 128 -3.47 1.57 -2.00
N CYS A 129 -2.60 1.00 -1.15
CA CYS A 129 -1.17 0.89 -1.42
C CYS A 129 -0.58 -0.24 -0.61
N TYR A 130 0.09 -1.19 -1.27
CA TYR A 130 0.73 -2.33 -0.61
C TYR A 130 1.74 -1.88 0.46
N ILE A 131 2.67 -0.99 0.12
CA ILE A 131 3.69 -0.51 1.06
C ILE A 131 3.05 0.24 2.24
N CYS A 132 2.06 1.12 2.01
CA CYS A 132 1.38 1.83 3.10
C CYS A 132 0.67 0.87 4.06
N SER A 133 0.07 -0.21 3.54
CA SER A 133 -0.58 -1.23 4.37
C SER A 133 0.43 -1.97 5.23
N GLN A 134 1.47 -2.53 4.60
CA GLN A 134 2.52 -3.27 5.31
C GLN A 134 3.26 -2.38 6.33
N TYR A 135 3.49 -1.11 5.96
CA TYR A 135 4.09 -0.14 6.88
C TYR A 135 3.24 0.04 8.15
N LYS A 136 1.92 0.23 8.00
CA LYS A 136 1.03 0.38 9.16
C LYS A 136 1.07 -0.84 10.07
N ASP A 137 1.03 -2.03 9.49
CA ASP A 137 1.05 -3.28 10.25
C ASP A 137 2.38 -3.44 11.01
N THR A 138 3.50 -3.20 10.35
CA THR A 138 4.84 -3.28 10.95
C THR A 138 5.04 -2.22 12.03
N TYR A 139 4.65 -0.98 11.76
CA TYR A 139 4.78 0.14 12.68
C TYR A 139 3.95 -0.06 13.94
N CYS A 140 2.71 -0.53 13.81
CA CYS A 140 1.87 -0.86 14.96
C CYS A 140 2.49 -1.94 15.84
N LEU A 141 3.07 -2.99 15.24
CA LEU A 141 3.70 -4.08 16.01
C LEU A 141 4.87 -3.59 16.85
N LEU A 142 5.67 -2.64 16.37
CA LEU A 142 6.79 -2.08 17.14
C LEU A 142 6.36 -1.33 18.39
N TYR A 143 5.15 -0.75 18.39
CA TYR A 143 4.64 0.03 19.51
C TYR A 143 3.66 -0.72 20.43
N THR A 144 3.18 -1.89 20.00
CA THR A 144 2.16 -2.65 20.76
C THR A 144 2.68 -3.96 21.34
N SER A 145 3.84 -4.43 20.92
CA SER A 145 4.39 -5.72 21.39
C SER A 145 4.83 -5.72 22.86
N ASP A 146 5.10 -4.54 23.44
CA ASP A 146 5.51 -4.45 24.85
C ASP A 146 4.36 -4.53 25.87
N ALA A 147 3.11 -4.44 25.43
CA ALA A 147 1.96 -4.39 26.34
C ALA A 147 1.37 -5.78 26.64
N ALA A 148 1.85 -6.84 26.03
CA ALA A 148 1.25 -8.18 26.13
C ALA A 148 2.07 -9.18 26.99
N ASP A 149 3.27 -8.81 27.45
CA ASP A 149 4.21 -9.70 28.18
C ASP A 149 4.43 -9.30 29.66
N GLU A 150 3.57 -8.47 30.27
CA GLU A 150 3.51 -8.26 31.72
C GLU A 150 2.34 -9.00 32.40
#